data_39c50e3984f505113bf3456337cd7e00
#
_entry.id   39c50e3984f505113bf3456337cd7e00
#
_cell.length_a   1.000
_cell.length_b   1.000
_cell.length_c   1.000
_cell.angle_alpha   90.00
_cell.angle_beta   90.00
_cell.angle_gamma   90.00
#
_symmetry.space_group_name_H-M   'P 1'
#
loop_
_entity.id
_entity.type
_entity.pdbx_description
1 polymer ?
#
loop_
_entity_poly.entity_id
_entity_poly.type
_entity_poly.pdbx_seq_one_letter_code
_entity_poly.pdbx_strand_id
1 'polypeptide(L)'
;VWGPVGLLLSTPLMICLTVLGRHVEGLGFLDVMFGTEPALEPAQSFYQRLLSRDQHDAVALAEACLAEMPMSEFLSSIAVPSLLLAEGDRLQKRLSAVELTDLASEFSAVLDSVFVADEDLEGRRDDDTVLLVPAPGQLNFAATVALSASLSSSGIAHRMLDESASSALAAAEFDHDKARLVI
;
A
#
# COMPACT_ATOMS: atom_id res chain seq x y z
N VAL A 1 20.32 44.80 -14.61
CA VAL A 1 21.76 45.02 -14.37
C VAL A 1 22.40 43.95 -13.48
N TRP A 2 21.63 43.01 -12.91
CA TRP A 2 22.12 41.97 -11.97
C TRP A 2 22.31 40.57 -12.61
N GLY A 3 22.17 40.45 -13.95
CA GLY A 3 22.10 39.15 -14.65
C GLY A 3 23.26 38.15 -14.38
N PRO A 4 24.52 38.44 -14.77
CA PRO A 4 25.59 37.45 -14.62
C PRO A 4 26.05 37.26 -13.17
N VAL A 5 26.07 38.36 -12.38
CA VAL A 5 26.48 38.33 -10.96
C VAL A 5 25.43 37.63 -10.11
N GLY A 6 24.13 37.82 -10.40
CA GLY A 6 23.05 37.11 -9.73
C GLY A 6 23.07 35.62 -9.99
N LEU A 7 23.38 35.18 -11.22
CA LEU A 7 23.50 33.76 -11.57
C LEU A 7 24.68 33.09 -10.82
N LEU A 8 25.81 33.81 -10.68
CA LEU A 8 27.00 33.27 -10.01
C LEU A 8 26.82 33.20 -8.49
N LEU A 9 26.02 34.07 -7.90
CA LEU A 9 25.69 34.11 -6.47
C LEU A 9 24.51 33.20 -6.11
N SER A 10 23.63 32.86 -7.06
CA SER A 10 22.42 32.05 -6.79
C SER A 10 22.78 30.64 -6.35
N THR A 11 23.80 30.01 -6.93
CA THR A 11 24.20 28.63 -6.61
C THR A 11 24.72 28.49 -5.16
N PRO A 12 25.69 29.29 -4.68
CA PRO A 12 26.11 29.19 -3.30
C PRO A 12 25.04 29.63 -2.29
N LEU A 13 24.20 30.61 -2.67
CA LEU A 13 23.09 31.02 -1.82
C LEU A 13 22.04 29.90 -1.65
N MET A 14 21.74 29.17 -2.72
CA MET A 14 20.81 28.06 -2.70
C MET A 14 21.31 26.91 -1.79
N ILE A 15 22.62 26.59 -1.88
CA ILE A 15 23.26 25.61 -1.01
C ILE A 15 23.19 26.04 0.45
N CYS A 16 23.49 27.33 0.73
CA CYS A 16 23.38 27.88 2.08
C CYS A 16 21.95 27.82 2.62
N LEU A 17 20.95 28.14 1.80
CA LEU A 17 19.53 28.07 2.18
C LEU A 17 19.08 26.63 2.47
N THR A 18 19.50 25.66 1.67
CA THR A 18 19.19 24.24 1.88
C THR A 18 19.83 23.73 3.19
N VAL A 19 21.09 24.07 3.45
CA VAL A 19 21.78 23.69 4.70
C VAL A 19 21.14 24.38 5.91
N LEU A 20 20.75 25.64 5.77
CA LEU A 20 20.10 26.40 6.84
C LEU A 20 18.70 25.85 7.16
N GLY A 21 17.95 25.40 6.15
CA GLY A 21 16.65 24.74 6.30
C GLY A 21 16.72 23.49 7.17
N ARG A 22 17.80 22.72 7.05
CA ARG A 22 18.02 21.49 7.85
C ARG A 22 18.42 21.74 9.31
N HIS A 23 18.99 22.89 9.63
CA HIS A 23 19.56 23.15 10.96
C HIS A 23 18.74 24.13 11.80
N VAL A 24 17.77 24.79 11.24
CA VAL A 24 16.94 25.79 11.95
C VAL A 24 15.48 25.33 11.98
N GLU A 25 14.98 24.97 13.17
CA GLU A 25 13.63 24.43 13.38
C GLU A 25 12.49 25.31 12.80
N GLY A 26 12.72 26.60 12.62
CA GLY A 26 11.74 27.51 12.02
C GLY A 26 11.77 27.59 10.48
N LEU A 27 12.77 26.99 9.82
CA LEU A 27 12.97 27.04 8.38
C LEU A 27 12.74 25.69 7.68
N GLY A 28 12.16 24.72 8.38
CA GLY A 28 11.83 23.39 7.84
C GLY A 28 10.96 23.41 6.59
N PHE A 29 10.20 24.50 6.35
CA PHE A 29 9.46 24.67 5.10
C PHE A 29 10.39 24.82 3.86
N LEU A 30 11.63 25.29 4.04
CA LEU A 30 12.63 25.37 2.96
C LEU A 30 13.15 24.00 2.57
N ASP A 31 13.23 23.08 3.51
CA ASP A 31 13.64 21.70 3.24
C ASP A 31 12.60 20.96 2.38
N VAL A 32 11.31 21.18 2.64
CA VAL A 32 10.21 20.69 1.80
C VAL A 32 10.19 21.37 0.42
N MET A 33 10.50 22.66 0.36
CA MET A 33 10.45 23.44 -0.88
C MET A 33 11.67 23.20 -1.81
N PHE A 34 12.83 22.90 -1.25
CA PHE A 34 14.10 22.71 -1.95
C PHE A 34 14.73 21.34 -1.71
N GLY A 35 14.18 20.55 -0.78
CA GLY A 35 14.64 19.20 -0.47
C GLY A 35 14.29 18.22 -1.60
N THR A 36 15.15 17.25 -1.79
CA THR A 36 14.95 16.12 -2.70
C THR A 36 14.15 14.99 -2.04
N GLU A 37 13.80 15.14 -0.77
CA GLU A 37 12.95 14.16 -0.10
C GLU A 37 11.50 14.32 -0.56
N PRO A 38 10.82 13.23 -0.88
CA PRO A 38 9.39 13.29 -1.25
C PRO A 38 8.62 13.97 -0.10
N ALA A 39 7.82 14.98 -0.44
CA ALA A 39 7.01 15.73 0.53
C ALA A 39 5.99 14.87 1.28
N LEU A 40 5.77 13.66 0.81
CA LEU A 40 4.85 12.67 1.36
C LEU A 40 5.60 11.38 1.66
N GLU A 41 5.25 10.74 2.76
CA GLU A 41 5.69 9.37 3.02
C GLU A 41 5.24 8.42 1.91
N PRO A 42 6.00 7.37 1.58
CA PRO A 42 5.66 6.45 0.48
C PRO A 42 4.23 5.89 0.56
N ALA A 43 3.77 5.57 1.77
CA ALA A 43 2.39 5.11 2.00
C ALA A 43 1.34 6.17 1.67
N GLN A 44 1.60 7.44 2.00
CA GLN A 44 0.71 8.56 1.66
C GLN A 44 0.70 8.81 0.15
N SER A 45 1.87 8.73 -0.49
CA SER A 45 1.99 8.85 -1.94
C SER A 45 1.24 7.74 -2.67
N PHE A 46 1.32 6.51 -2.17
CA PHE A 46 0.58 5.37 -2.71
C PHE A 46 -0.92 5.55 -2.52
N TYR A 47 -1.36 5.92 -1.31
CA TYR A 47 -2.76 6.21 -1.02
C TYR A 47 -3.36 7.29 -1.94
N GLN A 48 -2.62 8.37 -2.19
CA GLN A 48 -3.10 9.44 -3.09
C GLN A 48 -3.25 8.97 -4.54
N ARG A 49 -2.37 8.08 -5.02
CA ARG A 49 -2.49 7.50 -6.36
C ARG A 49 -3.72 6.59 -6.47
N LEU A 50 -3.99 5.78 -5.44
CA LEU A 50 -5.22 4.98 -5.38
C LEU A 50 -6.47 5.85 -5.42
N LEU A 51 -6.49 6.99 -4.71
CA LEU A 51 -7.59 7.95 -4.72
C LEU A 51 -7.79 8.64 -6.07
N SER A 52 -6.70 8.92 -6.78
CA SER A 52 -6.77 9.57 -8.10
C SER A 52 -7.28 8.66 -9.20
N ARG A 53 -7.43 7.35 -8.93
CA ARG A 53 -7.81 6.30 -9.89
C ARG A 53 -6.86 6.23 -11.09
N ASP A 54 -5.61 6.56 -10.86
CA ASP A 54 -4.55 6.41 -11.85
C ASP A 54 -3.78 5.12 -11.57
N GLN A 55 -4.35 4.01 -12.05
CA GLN A 55 -3.78 2.67 -11.87
C GLN A 55 -2.34 2.62 -12.41
N HIS A 56 -2.07 3.28 -13.52
CA HIS A 56 -0.74 3.26 -14.12
C HIS A 56 0.32 3.87 -13.18
N ASP A 57 0.02 5.02 -12.59
CA ASP A 57 0.91 5.69 -11.66
C ASP A 57 1.04 4.92 -10.33
N ALA A 58 -0.02 4.26 -9.88
CA ALA A 58 0.01 3.43 -8.68
C ALA A 58 0.86 2.17 -8.88
N VAL A 59 0.72 1.48 -10.03
CA VAL A 59 1.54 0.34 -10.42
C VAL A 59 2.99 0.75 -10.57
N ALA A 60 3.28 1.84 -11.29
CA ALA A 60 4.65 2.33 -11.47
C ALA A 60 5.35 2.65 -10.14
N LEU A 61 4.62 3.21 -9.17
CA LEU A 61 5.16 3.43 -7.82
C LEU A 61 5.45 2.10 -7.11
N ALA A 62 4.52 1.14 -7.18
CA ALA A 62 4.69 -0.16 -6.54
C ALA A 62 5.89 -0.91 -7.15
N GLU A 63 6.03 -0.92 -8.48
CA GLU A 63 7.19 -1.51 -9.17
C GLU A 63 8.51 -0.84 -8.78
N ALA A 64 8.54 0.50 -8.69
CA ALA A 64 9.72 1.23 -8.25
C ALA A 64 10.13 0.88 -6.82
N CYS A 65 9.15 0.75 -5.91
CA CYS A 65 9.41 0.31 -4.53
C CYS A 65 9.91 -1.14 -4.49
N LEU A 66 9.30 -2.04 -5.27
CA LEU A 66 9.69 -3.46 -5.32
C LEU A 66 11.06 -3.69 -5.97
N ALA A 67 11.57 -2.73 -6.73
CA ALA A 67 12.95 -2.78 -7.22
C ALA A 67 13.98 -2.53 -6.11
N GLU A 68 13.59 -1.88 -5.00
CA GLU A 68 14.47 -1.49 -3.90
C GLU A 68 14.24 -2.32 -2.62
N MET A 69 13.02 -2.89 -2.45
CA MET A 69 12.64 -3.64 -1.24
C MET A 69 11.87 -4.92 -1.59
N PRO A 70 11.90 -5.95 -0.73
CA PRO A 70 11.12 -7.17 -0.92
C PRO A 70 9.61 -6.91 -0.77
N MET A 71 8.78 -7.78 -1.36
CA MET A 71 7.31 -7.70 -1.30
C MET A 71 6.78 -7.59 0.13
N SER A 72 7.32 -8.36 1.07
CA SER A 72 6.89 -8.34 2.47
C SER A 72 7.10 -6.96 3.13
N GLU A 73 8.19 -6.28 2.79
CA GLU A 73 8.49 -4.93 3.27
C GLU A 73 7.58 -3.90 2.60
N PHE A 74 7.36 -3.99 1.28
CA PHE A 74 6.40 -3.16 0.56
C PHE A 74 4.99 -3.27 1.17
N LEU A 75 4.51 -4.49 1.40
CA LEU A 75 3.19 -4.71 2.00
C LEU A 75 3.10 -4.11 3.40
N SER A 76 4.10 -4.32 4.25
CA SER A 76 4.06 -3.85 5.64
C SER A 76 4.30 -2.35 5.81
N SER A 77 5.14 -1.73 4.96
CA SER A 77 5.55 -0.33 5.12
C SER A 77 4.77 0.65 4.22
N ILE A 78 4.17 0.18 3.13
CA ILE A 78 3.50 1.03 2.14
C ILE A 78 2.04 0.61 1.93
N ALA A 79 1.80 -0.64 1.51
CA ALA A 79 0.47 -1.07 1.08
C ALA A 79 -0.54 -1.10 2.25
N VAL A 80 -0.23 -1.79 3.34
CA VAL A 80 -1.12 -1.85 4.50
C VAL A 80 -1.29 -0.49 5.18
N PRO A 81 -0.26 0.33 5.41
CA PRO A 81 -0.43 1.68 5.91
C PRO A 81 -1.31 2.57 5.02
N SER A 82 -1.30 2.40 3.69
CA SER A 82 -2.19 3.14 2.79
C SER A 82 -3.67 2.79 3.03
N LEU A 83 -4.00 1.52 3.32
CA LEU A 83 -5.36 1.11 3.70
C LEU A 83 -5.76 1.68 5.08
N LEU A 84 -4.81 1.81 6.01
CA LEU A 84 -5.07 2.46 7.30
C LEU A 84 -5.40 3.95 7.15
N LEU A 85 -4.76 4.64 6.19
CA LEU A 85 -5.12 6.02 5.84
C LEU A 85 -6.54 6.08 5.27
N ALA A 86 -6.91 5.17 4.37
CA ALA A 86 -8.26 5.07 3.82
C ALA A 86 -9.30 4.82 4.93
N GLU A 87 -9.01 3.93 5.88
CA GLU A 87 -9.88 3.67 7.01
C GLU A 87 -10.02 4.91 7.93
N GLY A 88 -8.93 5.63 8.16
CA GLY A 88 -8.95 6.90 8.88
C GLY A 88 -9.87 7.93 8.22
N ASP A 89 -9.78 8.09 6.91
CA ASP A 89 -10.64 9.01 6.15
C ASP A 89 -12.11 8.53 6.08
N ARG A 90 -12.33 7.21 6.02
CA ARG A 90 -13.68 6.62 6.16
C ARG A 90 -14.33 6.98 7.50
N LEU A 91 -13.59 6.79 8.60
CA LEU A 91 -14.07 7.11 9.96
C LEU A 91 -14.37 8.59 10.13
N GLN A 92 -13.61 9.45 9.46
CA GLN A 92 -13.83 10.90 9.43
C GLN A 92 -14.90 11.34 8.41
N LYS A 93 -15.55 10.38 7.72
CA LYS A 93 -16.56 10.61 6.67
C LYS A 93 -16.05 11.49 5.51
N ARG A 94 -14.77 11.41 5.21
CA ARG A 94 -14.14 12.10 4.08
C ARG A 94 -14.26 11.31 2.78
N LEU A 95 -14.45 9.98 2.89
CA LEU A 95 -14.67 9.09 1.76
C LEU A 95 -16.10 8.59 1.77
N SER A 96 -16.73 8.62 0.60
CA SER A 96 -18.02 7.99 0.36
C SER A 96 -17.87 6.46 0.18
N ALA A 97 -18.99 5.72 0.24
CA ALA A 97 -18.99 4.28 0.02
C ALA A 97 -18.50 3.91 -1.41
N VAL A 98 -18.79 4.74 -2.40
CA VAL A 98 -18.35 4.52 -3.79
C VAL A 98 -16.85 4.70 -3.90
N GLU A 99 -16.28 5.76 -3.33
CA GLU A 99 -14.84 6.01 -3.33
C GLU A 99 -14.06 4.92 -2.60
N LEU A 100 -14.62 4.35 -1.53
CA LEU A 100 -14.03 3.21 -0.83
C LEU A 100 -14.02 1.94 -1.69
N THR A 101 -15.11 1.68 -2.42
CA THR A 101 -15.19 0.53 -3.34
C THR A 101 -14.18 0.68 -4.47
N ASP A 102 -14.09 1.87 -5.05
CA ASP A 102 -13.14 2.15 -6.13
C ASP A 102 -11.70 2.01 -5.64
N LEU A 103 -11.37 2.58 -4.46
CA LEU A 103 -10.05 2.48 -3.86
C LEU A 103 -9.66 1.03 -3.56
N ALA A 104 -10.56 0.23 -2.99
CA ALA A 104 -10.30 -1.18 -2.70
C ALA A 104 -10.10 -2.00 -3.98
N SER A 105 -10.88 -1.72 -5.02
CA SER A 105 -10.74 -2.34 -6.34
C SER A 105 -9.41 -1.98 -6.98
N GLU A 106 -9.03 -0.70 -6.94
CA GLU A 106 -7.76 -0.20 -7.46
C GLU A 106 -6.55 -0.81 -6.74
N PHE A 107 -6.63 -0.88 -5.40
CA PHE A 107 -5.61 -1.51 -4.58
C PHE A 107 -5.40 -2.99 -4.97
N SER A 108 -6.49 -3.75 -5.11
CA SER A 108 -6.43 -5.15 -5.53
C SER A 108 -5.83 -5.29 -6.93
N ALA A 109 -6.26 -4.46 -7.88
CA ALA A 109 -5.75 -4.47 -9.25
C ALA A 109 -4.26 -4.11 -9.33
N VAL A 110 -3.76 -3.20 -8.49
CA VAL A 110 -2.33 -2.90 -8.39
C VAL A 110 -1.56 -4.11 -7.87
N LEU A 111 -2.03 -4.74 -6.79
CA LEU A 111 -1.38 -5.94 -6.26
C LEU A 111 -1.36 -7.08 -7.29
N ASP A 112 -2.47 -7.34 -7.99
CA ASP A 112 -2.54 -8.35 -9.06
C ASP A 112 -1.57 -8.06 -10.21
N SER A 113 -1.29 -6.78 -10.48
CA SER A 113 -0.37 -6.37 -11.56
C SER A 113 1.11 -6.57 -11.17
N VAL A 114 1.47 -6.36 -9.91
CA VAL A 114 2.87 -6.41 -9.45
C VAL A 114 3.23 -7.75 -8.80
N PHE A 115 2.23 -8.53 -8.43
CA PHE A 115 2.38 -9.82 -7.78
C PHE A 115 1.95 -10.93 -8.73
N VAL A 116 2.91 -11.71 -9.21
CA VAL A 116 2.61 -12.96 -9.92
C VAL A 116 2.39 -14.02 -8.85
N ALA A 117 1.13 -14.34 -8.59
CA ALA A 117 0.77 -15.43 -7.69
C ALA A 117 1.40 -16.74 -8.19
N ASP A 118 2.03 -17.47 -7.30
CA ASP A 118 2.45 -18.83 -7.61
C ASP A 118 1.19 -19.71 -7.55
N GLU A 119 0.61 -19.99 -8.74
CA GLU A 119 -0.63 -20.78 -8.87
C GLU A 119 -0.53 -22.16 -8.20
N ASP A 120 0.70 -22.67 -8.02
CA ASP A 120 0.95 -23.94 -7.33
C ASP A 120 0.74 -23.84 -5.80
N LEU A 121 0.75 -22.64 -5.23
CA LEU A 121 0.49 -22.38 -3.80
C LEU A 121 -0.98 -22.06 -3.52
N GLU A 122 -1.67 -21.45 -4.47
CA GLU A 122 -3.11 -21.21 -4.39
C GLU A 122 -3.88 -22.51 -4.65
N GLY A 123 -4.61 -22.98 -3.67
CA GLY A 123 -5.49 -24.13 -3.82
C GLY A 123 -4.86 -25.49 -3.49
N ARG A 124 -3.64 -25.53 -3.00
CA ARG A 124 -3.05 -26.74 -2.46
C ARG A 124 -3.87 -27.20 -1.25
N ARG A 125 -4.57 -28.32 -1.41
CA ARG A 125 -5.31 -28.98 -0.33
C ARG A 125 -4.36 -29.82 0.50
N ASP A 126 -3.44 -29.19 1.21
CA ASP A 126 -2.63 -29.86 2.22
C ASP A 126 -3.24 -29.63 3.61
N ASP A 127 -3.02 -30.54 4.54
CA ASP A 127 -3.50 -30.46 5.93
C ASP A 127 -2.99 -29.20 6.69
N ASP A 128 -2.09 -28.42 6.12
CA ASP A 128 -1.49 -27.21 6.69
C ASP A 128 -1.84 -25.94 5.88
N THR A 129 -3.01 -25.84 5.26
CA THR A 129 -3.44 -24.69 4.47
C THR A 129 -4.08 -23.62 5.36
N VAL A 130 -3.63 -22.36 5.24
CA VAL A 130 -4.26 -21.20 5.91
C VAL A 130 -5.52 -20.79 5.16
N LEU A 131 -6.65 -20.72 5.87
CA LEU A 131 -7.91 -20.23 5.30
C LEU A 131 -8.08 -18.75 5.62
N LEU A 132 -8.16 -17.92 4.58
CA LEU A 132 -8.42 -16.49 4.69
C LEU A 132 -9.91 -16.23 4.47
N VAL A 133 -10.54 -15.65 5.49
CA VAL A 133 -11.96 -15.29 5.46
C VAL A 133 -12.08 -13.78 5.55
N PRO A 134 -12.35 -13.06 4.43
CA PRO A 134 -12.47 -11.60 4.48
C PRO A 134 -13.65 -11.20 5.36
N ALA A 135 -13.41 -10.30 6.30
CA ALA A 135 -14.48 -9.68 7.05
C ALA A 135 -15.34 -8.77 6.13
N PRO A 136 -16.63 -8.54 6.44
CA PRO A 136 -17.47 -7.69 5.63
C PRO A 136 -16.89 -6.27 5.46
N GLY A 137 -16.83 -5.77 4.24
CA GLY A 137 -16.39 -4.43 3.90
C GLY A 137 -15.21 -4.40 2.94
N GLN A 138 -15.22 -3.40 2.06
CA GLN A 138 -14.29 -3.29 0.92
C GLN A 138 -12.81 -3.23 1.35
N LEU A 139 -12.51 -2.45 2.38
CA LEU A 139 -11.14 -2.34 2.89
C LEU A 139 -10.67 -3.64 3.56
N ASN A 140 -11.58 -4.39 4.19
CA ASN A 140 -11.24 -5.69 4.78
C ASN A 140 -10.91 -6.71 3.69
N PHE A 141 -11.64 -6.69 2.58
CA PHE A 141 -11.33 -7.51 1.40
C PHE A 141 -9.95 -7.15 0.85
N ALA A 142 -9.67 -5.86 0.61
CA ALA A 142 -8.36 -5.39 0.15
C ALA A 142 -7.22 -5.77 1.12
N ALA A 143 -7.45 -5.70 2.43
CA ALA A 143 -6.47 -6.14 3.43
C ALA A 143 -6.23 -7.67 3.37
N THR A 144 -7.29 -8.45 3.09
CA THR A 144 -7.16 -9.91 2.91
C THR A 144 -6.38 -10.25 1.65
N VAL A 145 -6.54 -9.48 0.56
CA VAL A 145 -5.71 -9.62 -0.66
C VAL A 145 -4.23 -9.33 -0.34
N ALA A 146 -3.94 -8.27 0.42
CA ALA A 146 -2.58 -7.98 0.86
C ALA A 146 -1.97 -9.09 1.72
N LEU A 147 -2.78 -9.70 2.61
CA LEU A 147 -2.35 -10.83 3.42
C LEU A 147 -2.09 -12.07 2.57
N SER A 148 -2.95 -12.36 1.58
CA SER A 148 -2.76 -13.42 0.60
C SER A 148 -1.42 -13.27 -0.14
N ALA A 149 -1.13 -12.07 -0.66
CA ALA A 149 0.15 -11.77 -1.31
C ALA A 149 1.35 -11.95 -0.35
N SER A 150 1.21 -11.59 0.93
CA SER A 150 2.24 -11.79 1.94
C SER A 150 2.50 -13.28 2.24
N LEU A 151 1.45 -14.08 2.34
CA LEU A 151 1.56 -15.53 2.56
C LEU A 151 2.20 -16.22 1.35
N SER A 152 1.77 -15.87 0.13
CA SER A 152 2.37 -16.38 -1.11
C SER A 152 3.86 -16.04 -1.19
N SER A 153 4.24 -14.79 -0.91
CA SER A 153 5.65 -14.37 -0.92
C SER A 153 6.51 -15.10 0.13
N SER A 154 5.86 -15.63 1.16
CA SER A 154 6.49 -16.44 2.22
C SER A 154 6.45 -17.95 1.94
N GLY A 155 5.87 -18.37 0.80
CA GLY A 155 5.71 -19.78 0.44
C GLY A 155 4.69 -20.54 1.29
N ILE A 156 3.75 -19.83 1.95
CA ILE A 156 2.74 -20.42 2.81
C ILE A 156 1.49 -20.71 1.98
N ALA A 157 1.10 -21.98 1.90
CA ALA A 157 -0.11 -22.40 1.23
C ALA A 157 -1.35 -21.81 1.93
N HIS A 158 -2.19 -21.12 1.15
CA HIS A 158 -3.39 -20.49 1.67
C HIS A 158 -4.52 -20.55 0.65
N ARG A 159 -5.74 -20.32 1.12
CA ARG A 159 -6.94 -20.23 0.29
C ARG A 159 -7.78 -19.06 0.78
N MET A 160 -8.14 -18.15 -0.12
CA MET A 160 -9.05 -17.07 0.17
C MET A 160 -10.48 -17.47 -0.21
N LEU A 161 -11.43 -17.19 0.68
CA LEU A 161 -12.85 -17.33 0.39
C LEU A 161 -13.40 -16.07 -0.26
N ASP A 162 -14.37 -16.25 -1.14
CA ASP A 162 -15.06 -15.14 -1.80
C ASP A 162 -15.89 -14.32 -0.80
N GLU A 163 -16.01 -13.02 -1.01
CA GLU A 163 -16.76 -12.09 -0.14
C GLU A 163 -18.21 -12.53 0.06
N SER A 164 -18.81 -13.16 -0.96
CA SER A 164 -20.18 -13.71 -0.90
C SER A 164 -20.30 -14.95 -0.03
N ALA A 165 -19.22 -15.66 0.24
CA ALA A 165 -19.18 -16.89 1.02
C ALA A 165 -18.97 -16.65 2.53
N SER A 166 -18.80 -15.40 2.93
CA SER A 166 -18.12 -15.01 4.17
C SER A 166 -18.79 -15.34 5.50
N SER A 167 -20.03 -15.80 5.58
CA SER A 167 -20.59 -16.06 6.92
C SER A 167 -21.27 -17.41 7.12
N ALA A 168 -21.96 -17.94 6.14
CA ALA A 168 -22.69 -19.21 6.28
C ALA A 168 -21.95 -20.41 5.68
N LEU A 169 -21.22 -20.22 4.58
CA LEU A 169 -20.46 -21.27 3.90
C LEU A 169 -19.10 -21.52 4.56
N ALA A 170 -18.45 -20.49 5.08
CA ALA A 170 -17.23 -20.63 5.86
C ALA A 170 -17.45 -21.53 7.08
N ALA A 171 -18.60 -21.38 7.75
CA ALA A 171 -18.96 -22.23 8.88
C ALA A 171 -19.35 -23.65 8.47
N ALA A 172 -19.83 -23.86 7.24
CA ALA A 172 -20.28 -25.17 6.75
C ALA A 172 -19.18 -25.98 6.05
N GLU A 173 -18.21 -25.31 5.40
CA GLU A 173 -17.00 -25.94 4.84
C GLU A 173 -15.88 -26.11 5.86
N PHE A 174 -16.04 -25.51 7.03
CA PHE A 174 -15.06 -25.57 8.10
C PHE A 174 -15.12 -26.94 8.80
N ASP A 175 -14.30 -27.86 8.35
CA ASP A 175 -14.02 -29.09 9.10
C ASP A 175 -13.03 -28.74 10.21
N HIS A 176 -13.54 -28.58 11.42
CA HIS A 176 -12.78 -28.15 12.62
C HIS A 176 -11.51 -28.97 12.89
N ASP A 177 -11.42 -30.16 12.31
CA ASP A 177 -10.27 -31.06 12.49
C ASP A 177 -9.11 -30.79 11.52
N LYS A 178 -9.31 -29.99 10.46
CA LYS A 178 -8.32 -29.82 9.39
C LYS A 178 -7.71 -28.41 9.25
N ALA A 179 -8.34 -27.39 9.80
CA ALA A 179 -7.79 -26.04 9.71
C ALA A 179 -7.03 -25.69 10.99
N ARG A 180 -5.74 -25.44 10.84
CA ARG A 180 -4.87 -25.04 11.96
C ARG A 180 -4.97 -23.55 12.31
N LEU A 181 -5.32 -22.70 11.36
CA LEU A 181 -5.42 -21.25 11.57
C LEU A 181 -6.46 -20.65 10.63
N VAL A 182 -7.34 -19.83 11.21
CA VAL A 182 -8.30 -19.00 10.49
C VAL A 182 -8.03 -17.56 10.87
N ILE A 183 -7.82 -16.70 9.89
CA ILE A 183 -7.57 -15.27 10.06
C ILE A 183 -8.64 -14.48 9.30
#